data_7ba7c62b0e4d7b01a31004c4b73ef247
#
_entry.id   7ba7c62b0e4d7b01a31004c4b73ef247
#
_cell.length_a   1.000
_cell.length_b   1.000
_cell.length_c   1.000
_cell.angle_alpha   90.00
_cell.angle_beta   90.00
_cell.angle_gamma   90.00
#
_symmetry.space_group_name_H-M   'P 1'
#
loop_
_entity.id
_entity.type
_entity.pdbx_description
1 polymer ?
#
loop_
_entity_poly.entity_id
_entity_poly.type
_entity_poly.pdbx_seq_one_letter_code
_entity_poly.pdbx_strand_id
1 'polypeptide(L)'
;MPEIDHIGIAVKSIAQARQIYEALGMHVVHEETVEHEHVRTAMIPAGDARIELLEPTTPDSPVGRFLAKRGEGLHHVALHVDDISAALETLKAQGAHLISEDIQIGAGGHFYFFVHPSSTGGVLLEICQDPVSDV
;
A
#
# COMPACT_ATOMS: atom_id res chain seq x y z
N MET A 1 -5.38 7.59 -16.90
CA MET A 1 -3.95 7.85 -16.62
C MET A 1 -3.63 7.40 -15.21
N PRO A 2 -2.66 6.52 -15.00
CA PRO A 2 -2.27 6.14 -13.64
C PRO A 2 -1.74 7.33 -12.84
N GLU A 3 -2.05 7.36 -11.56
CA GLU A 3 -1.65 8.43 -10.65
C GLU A 3 -1.11 7.80 -9.35
N ILE A 4 -0.24 8.52 -8.65
CA ILE A 4 0.19 8.06 -7.32
C ILE A 4 -1.00 8.12 -6.38
N ASP A 5 -1.39 6.97 -5.85
CA ASP A 5 -2.47 6.88 -4.86
C ASP A 5 -1.92 7.13 -3.46
N HIS A 6 -0.89 6.40 -3.09
CA HIS A 6 -0.26 6.56 -1.79
C HIS A 6 1.17 6.02 -1.78
N ILE A 7 1.88 6.38 -0.72
CA ILE A 7 3.21 5.87 -0.39
C ILE A 7 3.07 5.13 0.94
N GLY A 8 3.42 3.86 0.97
CA GLY A 8 3.35 3.04 2.17
C GLY A 8 4.66 3.07 2.93
N ILE A 9 4.60 3.36 4.23
CA ILE A 9 5.76 3.44 5.11
C ILE A 9 5.58 2.45 6.26
N ALA A 10 6.51 1.51 6.40
CA ALA A 10 6.48 0.54 7.49
C ALA A 10 7.02 1.18 8.76
N VAL A 11 6.26 1.12 9.82
CA VAL A 11 6.62 1.70 11.12
C VAL A 11 6.38 0.71 12.25
N LYS A 12 7.13 0.87 13.34
CA LYS A 12 6.95 0.06 14.54
C LYS A 12 5.71 0.50 15.33
N SER A 13 5.38 1.79 15.26
CA SER A 13 4.25 2.36 15.98
C SER A 13 3.63 3.50 15.19
N ILE A 14 2.37 3.33 14.80
CA ILE A 14 1.60 4.41 14.15
C ILE A 14 1.47 5.60 15.10
N ALA A 15 1.22 5.35 16.39
CA ALA A 15 1.06 6.42 17.38
C ALA A 15 2.30 7.33 17.45
N GLN A 16 3.49 6.77 17.33
CA GLN A 16 4.71 7.56 17.31
C GLN A 16 5.00 8.16 15.94
N ALA A 17 4.84 7.38 14.88
CA ALA A 17 5.19 7.82 13.53
C ALA A 17 4.31 8.99 13.05
N ARG A 18 3.05 9.04 13.47
CA ARG A 18 2.12 10.08 13.02
C ARG A 18 2.44 11.47 13.59
N GLN A 19 3.23 11.54 14.67
CA GLN A 19 3.49 12.81 15.37
C GLN A 19 4.14 13.87 14.49
N ILE A 20 5.11 13.49 13.65
CA ILE A 20 5.79 14.45 12.78
C ILE A 20 4.83 15.02 11.72
N TYR A 21 3.92 14.18 11.20
CA TYR A 21 2.93 14.63 10.22
C TYR A 21 1.91 15.55 10.87
N GLU A 22 1.45 15.19 12.06
CA GLU A 22 0.51 16.03 12.82
C GLU A 22 1.14 17.39 13.18
N ALA A 23 2.43 17.43 13.49
CA ALA A 23 3.14 18.67 13.76
C ALA A 23 3.17 19.59 12.53
N LEU A 24 3.08 19.03 11.33
CA LEU A 24 3.01 19.78 10.08
C LEU A 24 1.58 20.21 9.72
N GLY A 25 0.60 19.91 10.57
CA GLY A 25 -0.80 20.22 10.32
C GLY A 25 -1.54 19.17 9.50
N MET A 26 -0.92 18.01 9.27
CA MET A 26 -1.56 16.89 8.56
C MET A 26 -2.31 16.02 9.56
N HIS A 27 -3.32 15.29 9.10
CA HIS A 27 -4.18 14.51 9.98
C HIS A 27 -4.42 13.10 9.45
N VAL A 28 -4.45 12.13 10.35
CA VAL A 28 -4.93 10.79 10.04
C VAL A 28 -6.44 10.87 9.85
N VAL A 29 -6.93 10.46 8.68
CA VAL A 29 -8.37 10.49 8.36
C VAL A 29 -9.01 9.13 8.37
N HIS A 30 -8.23 8.05 8.38
CA HIS A 30 -8.73 6.70 8.39
C HIS A 30 -7.71 5.76 9.00
N GLU A 31 -8.17 4.91 9.92
CA GLU A 31 -7.37 3.83 10.49
C GLU A 31 -8.15 2.54 10.33
N GLU A 32 -7.46 1.46 10.00
CA GLU A 32 -8.09 0.18 9.78
C GLU A 32 -7.09 -0.95 10.06
N THR A 33 -7.62 -2.10 10.54
CA THR A 33 -6.84 -3.33 10.61
C THR A 33 -7.26 -4.24 9.47
N VAL A 34 -6.31 -4.59 8.61
CA VAL A 34 -6.55 -5.54 7.52
C VAL A 34 -6.12 -6.91 8.02
N GLU A 35 -7.10 -7.69 8.51
CA GLU A 35 -6.86 -8.93 9.24
C GLU A 35 -6.07 -9.97 8.44
N HIS A 36 -6.42 -10.19 7.18
CA HIS A 36 -5.75 -11.21 6.36
C HIS A 36 -4.31 -10.84 5.99
N GLU A 37 -3.92 -9.59 6.16
CA GLU A 37 -2.56 -9.12 5.93
C GLU A 37 -1.79 -8.89 7.23
N HIS A 38 -2.46 -9.01 8.37
CA HIS A 38 -1.89 -8.79 9.70
C HIS A 38 -1.23 -7.42 9.84
N VAL A 39 -1.93 -6.38 9.39
CA VAL A 39 -1.41 -5.01 9.38
C VAL A 39 -2.48 -4.01 9.84
N ARG A 40 -2.05 -3.03 10.63
CA ARG A 40 -2.84 -1.83 10.91
C ARG A 40 -2.37 -0.75 9.96
N THR A 41 -3.31 0.02 9.41
CA THR A 41 -3.01 1.11 8.50
C THR A 41 -3.56 2.42 9.02
N ALA A 42 -2.86 3.52 8.74
CA ALA A 42 -3.32 4.87 9.01
C ALA A 42 -3.07 5.74 7.78
N MET A 43 -4.12 6.36 7.26
CA MET A 43 -4.05 7.18 6.05
C MET A 43 -3.97 8.66 6.41
N ILE A 44 -2.98 9.33 5.83
CA ILE A 44 -2.74 10.76 6.00
C ILE A 44 -2.77 11.42 4.62
N PRO A 45 -3.80 12.23 4.30
CA PRO A 45 -3.82 12.94 3.03
C PRO A 45 -2.62 13.88 2.88
N ALA A 46 -2.05 13.92 1.69
CA ALA A 46 -0.90 14.73 1.34
C ALA A 46 -1.10 15.28 -0.08
N GLY A 47 -1.90 16.33 -0.22
CA GLY A 47 -2.32 16.83 -1.54
C GLY A 47 -3.27 15.82 -2.20
N ASP A 48 -3.00 15.50 -3.45
CA ASP A 48 -3.81 14.53 -4.21
C ASP A 48 -3.42 13.07 -3.92
N ALA A 49 -2.32 12.85 -3.20
CA ALA A 49 -1.86 11.54 -2.79
C ALA A 49 -2.04 11.37 -1.29
N ARG A 50 -1.60 10.23 -0.75
CA ARG A 50 -1.70 9.94 0.67
C ARG A 50 -0.43 9.25 1.15
N ILE A 51 -0.16 9.39 2.44
CA ILE A 51 0.85 8.60 3.14
C ILE A 51 0.11 7.55 3.93
N GLU A 52 0.48 6.28 3.77
CA GLU A 52 -0.08 5.18 4.52
C GLU A 52 0.97 4.65 5.48
N LEU A 53 0.70 4.76 6.78
CA LEU A 53 1.56 4.17 7.80
C LEU A 53 1.11 2.73 8.04
N LEU A 54 2.06 1.80 8.06
CA LEU A 54 1.80 0.37 8.18
C LEU A 54 2.47 -0.16 9.45
N GLU A 55 1.65 -0.66 10.38
CA GLU A 55 2.14 -1.25 11.63
C GLU A 55 1.71 -2.72 11.65
N PRO A 56 2.66 -3.67 11.77
CA PRO A 56 2.30 -5.08 11.78
C PRO A 56 1.57 -5.46 13.06
N THR A 57 0.57 -6.35 12.95
CA THR A 57 -0.11 -6.90 14.12
C THR A 57 0.59 -8.15 14.64
N THR A 58 1.44 -8.78 13.82
CA THR A 58 2.28 -9.91 14.21
C THR A 58 3.68 -9.77 13.59
N PRO A 59 4.73 -10.30 14.28
CA PRO A 59 6.09 -10.26 13.71
C PRO A 59 6.24 -11.05 12.41
N ASP A 60 5.42 -12.08 12.21
CA ASP A 60 5.48 -12.95 11.03
C ASP A 60 4.75 -12.41 9.82
N SER A 61 4.11 -11.26 9.95
CA SER A 61 3.43 -10.63 8.82
C SER A 61 4.43 -10.11 7.78
N PRO A 62 4.01 -9.83 6.54
CA PRO A 62 4.89 -9.22 5.55
C PRO A 62 5.54 -7.93 6.03
N VAL A 63 4.80 -7.04 6.67
CA VAL A 63 5.34 -5.79 7.21
C VAL A 63 6.26 -6.07 8.40
N GLY A 64 5.91 -7.03 9.26
CA GLY A 64 6.75 -7.43 10.38
C GLY A 64 8.10 -7.96 9.93
N ARG A 65 8.11 -8.81 8.89
CA ARG A 65 9.34 -9.33 8.30
C ARG A 65 10.17 -8.22 7.64
N PHE A 66 9.50 -7.27 6.98
CA PHE A 66 10.17 -6.11 6.40
C PHE A 66 10.90 -5.31 7.48
N LEU A 67 10.22 -5.01 8.59
CA LEU A 67 10.81 -4.26 9.70
C LEU A 67 12.01 -5.00 10.31
N ALA A 68 11.90 -6.31 10.49
CA ALA A 68 12.98 -7.12 11.04
C ALA A 68 14.22 -7.12 10.14
N LYS A 69 14.01 -7.09 8.82
CA LYS A 69 15.10 -7.19 7.84
C LYS A 69 15.68 -5.84 7.45
N ARG A 70 14.85 -4.81 7.34
CA ARG A 70 15.24 -3.49 6.81
C ARG A 70 15.05 -2.33 7.77
N GLY A 71 14.32 -2.52 8.87
CA GLY A 71 13.93 -1.45 9.77
C GLY A 71 12.78 -0.61 9.19
N GLU A 72 12.48 0.49 9.86
CA GLU A 72 11.42 1.40 9.42
C GLU A 72 11.81 2.10 8.12
N GLY A 73 10.83 2.34 7.25
CA GLY A 73 11.07 3.07 6.02
C GLY A 73 10.05 2.80 4.94
N LEU A 74 10.36 3.25 3.74
CA LEU A 74 9.48 3.11 2.58
C LEU A 74 9.25 1.64 2.26
N HIS A 75 7.98 1.23 2.25
CA HIS A 75 7.57 -0.15 1.98
C HIS A 75 7.12 -0.33 0.54
N HIS A 76 6.26 0.56 0.04
CA HIS A 76 5.77 0.46 -1.33
C HIS A 76 5.27 1.80 -1.86
N VAL A 77 5.13 1.87 -3.19
CA VAL A 77 4.46 2.97 -3.88
C VAL A 77 3.23 2.37 -4.56
N ALA A 78 2.08 3.03 -4.41
CA ALA A 78 0.84 2.58 -5.01
C ALA A 78 0.41 3.51 -6.13
N LEU A 79 0.10 2.93 -7.29
CA LEU A 79 -0.44 3.64 -8.44
C LEU A 79 -1.92 3.29 -8.58
N HIS A 80 -2.76 4.32 -8.68
CA HIS A 80 -4.18 4.17 -8.93
C HIS A 80 -4.44 4.06 -10.43
N VAL A 81 -5.23 3.07 -10.81
CA VAL A 81 -5.63 2.85 -12.21
C VAL A 81 -7.16 2.79 -12.30
N ASP A 82 -7.68 3.04 -13.51
CA ASP A 82 -9.12 3.03 -13.73
C ASP A 82 -9.67 1.61 -13.90
N ASP A 83 -8.86 0.69 -14.44
CA ASP A 83 -9.26 -0.69 -14.70
C ASP A 83 -8.13 -1.63 -14.29
N ILE A 84 -8.22 -2.15 -13.08
CA ILE A 84 -7.17 -2.98 -12.50
C ILE A 84 -7.06 -4.33 -13.21
N SER A 85 -8.17 -4.87 -13.71
CA SER A 85 -8.15 -6.13 -14.45
C SER A 85 -7.37 -5.99 -15.76
N ALA A 86 -7.58 -4.87 -16.47
CA ALA A 86 -6.85 -4.58 -17.70
C ALA A 86 -5.37 -4.36 -17.41
N ALA A 87 -5.03 -3.66 -16.32
CA ALA A 87 -3.65 -3.45 -15.90
C ALA A 87 -2.95 -4.78 -15.61
N LEU A 88 -3.63 -5.67 -14.90
CA LEU A 88 -3.09 -6.99 -14.56
C LEU A 88 -2.76 -7.79 -15.84
N GLU A 89 -3.71 -7.84 -16.79
CA GLU A 89 -3.50 -8.56 -18.05
C GLU A 89 -2.37 -7.96 -18.88
N THR A 90 -2.26 -6.64 -18.91
CA THR A 90 -1.17 -5.95 -19.62
C THR A 90 0.18 -6.34 -19.05
N LEU A 91 0.31 -6.34 -17.71
CA LEU A 91 1.58 -6.66 -17.05
C LEU A 91 1.92 -8.15 -17.21
N LYS A 92 0.94 -9.04 -17.17
CA LYS A 92 1.14 -10.46 -17.45
C LYS A 92 1.66 -10.67 -18.87
N ALA A 93 1.06 -9.99 -19.83
CA ALA A 93 1.46 -10.09 -21.25
C ALA A 93 2.90 -9.62 -21.46
N GLN A 94 3.37 -8.67 -20.67
CA GLN A 94 4.75 -8.17 -20.74
C GLN A 94 5.74 -9.02 -19.95
N GLY A 95 5.28 -10.06 -19.26
CA GLY A 95 6.15 -10.93 -18.49
C GLY A 95 6.59 -10.35 -17.15
N ALA A 96 5.85 -9.36 -16.61
CA ALA A 96 6.17 -8.79 -15.31
C ALA A 96 6.06 -9.85 -14.21
N HIS A 97 6.98 -9.79 -13.25
CA HIS A 97 6.97 -10.69 -12.09
C HIS A 97 5.97 -10.16 -11.06
N LEU A 98 4.84 -10.82 -10.92
CA LEU A 98 3.79 -10.43 -9.98
C LEU A 98 3.94 -11.21 -8.67
N ILE A 99 3.74 -10.53 -7.54
CA ILE A 99 3.75 -11.19 -6.22
C ILE A 99 2.58 -12.18 -6.13
N SER A 100 1.40 -11.74 -6.60
CA SER A 100 0.23 -12.58 -6.70
C SER A 100 -0.42 -12.35 -8.06
N GLU A 101 -0.92 -13.41 -8.69
CA GLU A 101 -1.60 -13.30 -9.98
C GLU A 101 -3.07 -12.95 -9.83
N ASP A 102 -3.55 -12.87 -8.59
CA ASP A 102 -4.95 -12.56 -8.29
C ASP A 102 -5.11 -11.16 -7.72
N ILE A 103 -6.20 -10.50 -8.09
CA ILE A 103 -6.57 -9.21 -7.50
C ILE A 103 -7.10 -9.46 -6.09
N GLN A 104 -6.63 -8.68 -5.13
CA GLN A 104 -6.99 -8.80 -3.72
C GLN A 104 -7.78 -7.57 -3.27
N ILE A 105 -8.37 -7.66 -2.07
CA ILE A 105 -9.11 -6.55 -1.45
C ILE A 105 -8.38 -6.18 -0.17
N GLY A 106 -8.05 -4.90 -0.01
CA GLY A 106 -7.32 -4.38 1.14
C GLY A 106 -8.07 -3.29 1.89
N ALA A 107 -7.29 -2.41 2.52
CA ALA A 107 -7.81 -1.33 3.34
C ALA A 107 -8.83 -0.48 2.57
N GLY A 108 -9.96 -0.15 3.22
CA GLY A 108 -11.01 0.65 2.59
C GLY A 108 -11.75 -0.03 1.46
N GLY A 109 -11.58 -1.35 1.28
CA GLY A 109 -12.22 -2.11 0.21
C GLY A 109 -11.58 -1.93 -1.16
N HIS A 110 -10.40 -1.35 -1.22
CA HIS A 110 -9.68 -1.15 -2.49
C HIS A 110 -9.24 -2.48 -3.08
N PHE A 111 -9.30 -2.57 -4.40
CA PHE A 111 -8.71 -3.69 -5.15
C PHE A 111 -7.23 -3.41 -5.37
N TYR A 112 -6.39 -4.46 -5.26
CA TYR A 112 -4.96 -4.27 -5.47
C TYR A 112 -4.25 -5.55 -5.87
N PHE A 113 -3.06 -5.40 -6.44
CA PHE A 113 -2.05 -6.45 -6.59
C PHE A 113 -0.67 -5.80 -6.55
N PHE A 114 0.36 -6.61 -6.31
CA PHE A 114 1.74 -6.13 -6.24
C PHE A 114 2.59 -6.66 -7.37
N VAL A 115 3.45 -5.78 -7.90
CA VAL A 115 4.50 -6.13 -8.86
C VAL A 115 5.81 -6.25 -8.09
N HIS A 116 6.51 -7.37 -8.30
CA HIS A 116 7.78 -7.64 -7.63
C HIS A 116 8.84 -6.60 -7.99
N PRO A 117 9.70 -6.20 -7.03
CA PRO A 117 10.77 -5.20 -7.29
C PRO A 117 11.69 -5.55 -8.46
N SER A 118 11.86 -6.83 -8.79
CA SER A 118 12.69 -7.23 -9.92
C SER A 118 12.18 -6.68 -11.27
N SER A 119 10.90 -6.36 -11.37
CA SER A 119 10.29 -5.82 -12.59
C SER A 119 10.15 -4.30 -12.58
N THR A 120 10.53 -3.64 -11.49
CA THR A 120 10.26 -2.20 -11.29
C THR A 120 11.50 -1.39 -10.92
N GLY A 121 12.68 -1.99 -11.03
CA GLY A 121 13.91 -1.29 -10.64
C GLY A 121 14.12 -1.22 -9.13
N GLY A 122 13.59 -2.18 -8.37
CA GLY A 122 13.82 -2.27 -6.93
C GLY A 122 12.72 -1.71 -6.05
N VAL A 123 11.59 -1.29 -6.62
CA VAL A 123 10.46 -0.73 -5.86
C VAL A 123 9.33 -1.75 -5.81
N LEU A 124 8.82 -2.05 -4.62
CA LEU A 124 7.59 -2.81 -4.49
C LEU A 124 6.45 -1.90 -4.96
N LEU A 125 5.84 -2.26 -6.07
CA LEU A 125 4.82 -1.45 -6.72
C LEU A 125 3.44 -2.07 -6.51
N GLU A 126 2.54 -1.31 -5.90
CA GLU A 126 1.14 -1.69 -5.77
C GLU A 126 0.34 -1.06 -6.90
N ILE A 127 -0.54 -1.84 -7.52
CA ILE A 127 -1.53 -1.31 -8.46
C ILE A 127 -2.87 -1.40 -7.75
N CYS A 128 -3.63 -0.31 -7.72
CA CYS A 128 -4.88 -0.27 -6.97
C CYS A 128 -5.98 0.44 -7.72
N GLN A 129 -7.21 0.13 -7.32
CA GLN A 129 -8.43 0.72 -7.86
C GLN A 129 -9.41 0.88 -6.72
N ASP A 130 -10.15 1.99 -6.72
CA ASP A 130 -11.19 2.25 -5.73
C ASP A 130 -12.29 1.20 -5.83
N PRO A 131 -13.03 0.94 -4.72
CA PRO A 131 -14.20 0.06 -4.78
C PRO A 131 -15.20 0.56 -5.81
N VAL A 132 -15.85 -0.39 -6.49
CA VAL A 132 -16.92 -0.04 -7.45
C VAL A 132 -18.08 0.56 -6.67
N SER A 133 -18.58 1.72 -7.13
CA SER A 133 -19.75 2.34 -6.53
C SER A 133 -21.01 1.57 -6.92
N ASP A 134 -21.87 1.30 -5.94
CA ASP A 134 -23.16 0.62 -6.16
C ASP A 134 -24.28 1.58 -6.55
N VAL A 135 -23.95 2.78 -6.91
CA VAL A 135 -24.94 3.79 -7.31
C VAL A 135 -25.21 3.75 -8.78
#